data_513271e51dc4ebd37ad1abe1e05edeb5
#
_entry.id   513271e51dc4ebd37ad1abe1e05edeb5
#
_cell.length_a   1.000
_cell.length_b   1.000
_cell.length_c   1.000
_cell.angle_alpha   90.00
_cell.angle_beta   90.00
_cell.angle_gamma   90.00
#
_symmetry.space_group_name_H-M   'P 1'
#
loop_
_entity.id
_entity.type
_entity.pdbx_description
1 polymer ?
#
loop_
_entity_poly.entity_id
_entity_poly.type
_entity_poly.pdbx_seq_one_letter_code
_entity_poly.pdbx_strand_id
1 'polypeptide(L)'
;MAGVNLRIDGVDVEAPVGENVMQAAARAGVRVPGLCQLDGVSVVGACRLCMVEVAGTPKPRPACATPVGESMDVVTDSPRLREHRRVLLQMLFAEGQHICAVCVASGRCELQSLAAELGVDHVHFTPAPTRLTMDLSHPRFGYDPSRCILCTRCVRACAEVEGAFTWGVAGRGRDTHLVADLGQPWGEAESCTSCGKCVSACPVGALFEKGTSVGEREVPRGLVSTLTARRRRESAREVLK
;
A
#
# COMPACT_ATOMS: atom_id res chain seq x y z
N MET A 1 -29.49 2.97 -4.94
CA MET A 1 -28.72 2.69 -3.71
C MET A 1 -28.74 3.97 -2.90
N ALA A 2 -28.91 3.92 -1.58
CA ALA A 2 -28.88 5.12 -0.75
C ALA A 2 -27.49 5.75 -0.80
N GLY A 3 -27.41 7.04 -1.13
CA GLY A 3 -26.20 7.84 -1.13
C GLY A 3 -26.05 8.61 0.17
N VAL A 4 -24.85 9.05 0.48
CA VAL A 4 -24.49 9.94 1.59
C VAL A 4 -23.91 11.20 0.97
N ASN A 5 -24.37 12.37 1.41
CA ASN A 5 -23.83 13.65 0.97
C ASN A 5 -22.79 14.14 1.95
N LEU A 6 -21.60 14.44 1.45
CA LEU A 6 -20.49 14.95 2.22
C LEU A 6 -19.74 16.02 1.43
N ARG A 7 -18.88 16.76 2.09
CA ARG A 7 -18.01 17.76 1.46
C ARG A 7 -16.56 17.32 1.59
N ILE A 8 -15.81 17.39 0.48
CA ILE A 8 -14.38 17.08 0.44
C ILE A 8 -13.65 18.26 -0.20
N ASP A 9 -12.75 18.90 0.54
CA ASP A 9 -11.99 20.09 0.14
C ASP A 9 -12.91 21.21 -0.42
N GLY A 10 -14.09 21.38 0.18
CA GLY A 10 -15.09 22.38 -0.23
C GLY A 10 -16.00 21.97 -1.38
N VAL A 11 -15.82 20.77 -1.96
CA VAL A 11 -16.66 20.23 -3.05
C VAL A 11 -17.68 19.26 -2.48
N ASP A 12 -18.95 19.43 -2.83
CA ASP A 12 -20.04 18.51 -2.45
C ASP A 12 -19.93 17.21 -3.27
N VAL A 13 -19.98 16.07 -2.57
CA VAL A 13 -19.77 14.73 -3.12
C VAL A 13 -20.89 13.81 -2.65
N GLU A 14 -21.53 13.09 -3.56
CA GLU A 14 -22.41 11.99 -3.24
C GLU A 14 -21.63 10.66 -3.30
N ALA A 15 -21.63 9.89 -2.22
CA ALA A 15 -20.94 8.62 -2.12
C ALA A 15 -21.90 7.50 -1.67
N PRO A 16 -21.80 6.28 -2.20
CA PRO A 16 -22.54 5.13 -1.73
C PRO A 16 -22.31 4.84 -0.24
N VAL A 17 -23.36 4.44 0.44
CA VAL A 17 -23.25 3.95 1.84
C VAL A 17 -22.27 2.76 1.89
N GLY A 18 -21.35 2.78 2.84
CA GLY A 18 -20.33 1.75 3.02
C GLY A 18 -18.99 2.02 2.32
N GLU A 19 -18.90 3.06 1.48
CA GLU A 19 -17.59 3.55 1.02
C GLU A 19 -16.81 4.22 2.15
N ASN A 20 -15.50 4.29 1.99
CA ASN A 20 -14.63 5.08 2.86
C ASN A 20 -14.32 6.45 2.22
N VAL A 21 -13.82 7.37 3.05
CA VAL A 21 -13.48 8.74 2.61
C VAL A 21 -12.46 8.74 1.45
N MET A 22 -11.53 7.80 1.40
CA MET A 22 -10.55 7.73 0.30
C MET A 22 -11.21 7.37 -1.04
N GLN A 23 -12.20 6.47 -1.02
CA GLN A 23 -12.95 6.09 -2.21
C GLN A 23 -13.84 7.25 -2.70
N ALA A 24 -14.51 7.94 -1.76
CA ALA A 24 -15.31 9.12 -2.07
C ALA A 24 -14.45 10.26 -2.65
N ALA A 25 -13.25 10.49 -2.07
CA ALA A 25 -12.31 11.48 -2.57
C ALA A 25 -11.84 11.16 -4.00
N ALA A 26 -11.50 9.90 -4.27
CA ALA A 26 -11.11 9.46 -5.61
C ALA A 26 -12.22 9.65 -6.64
N ARG A 27 -13.49 9.46 -6.26
CA ARG A 27 -14.68 9.73 -7.09
C ARG A 27 -14.81 11.22 -7.43
N ALA A 28 -14.47 12.09 -6.49
CA ALA A 28 -14.42 13.53 -6.67
C ALA A 28 -13.16 14.04 -7.41
N GLY A 29 -12.29 13.13 -7.89
CA GLY A 29 -11.03 13.49 -8.54
C GLY A 29 -9.93 13.94 -7.55
N VAL A 30 -10.15 13.80 -6.25
CA VAL A 30 -9.19 14.16 -5.20
C VAL A 30 -8.34 12.95 -4.83
N ARG A 31 -7.03 13.07 -5.00
CA ARG A 31 -6.09 12.02 -4.64
C ARG A 31 -5.64 12.16 -3.19
N VAL A 32 -6.01 11.22 -2.35
CA VAL A 32 -5.49 11.10 -0.98
C VAL A 32 -4.28 10.15 -0.98
N PRO A 33 -3.08 10.58 -0.54
CA PRO A 33 -1.88 9.75 -0.60
C PRO A 33 -1.96 8.55 0.35
N GLY A 34 -1.40 7.40 -0.08
CA GLY A 34 -1.36 6.19 0.75
C GLY A 34 -0.48 5.13 0.13
N LEU A 35 0.29 4.40 0.96
CA LEU A 35 1.19 3.32 0.51
C LEU A 35 0.70 1.93 0.89
N CYS A 36 -0.21 1.78 1.85
CA CYS A 36 -0.75 0.48 2.23
C CYS A 36 -2.08 0.16 1.55
N GLN A 37 -2.80 1.16 1.04
CA GLN A 37 -4.06 0.94 0.31
C GLN A 37 -3.78 0.22 -1.02
N LEU A 38 -4.59 -0.77 -1.30
CA LEU A 38 -4.60 -1.52 -2.56
C LEU A 38 -6.06 -1.87 -2.87
N ASP A 39 -6.54 -1.45 -4.04
CA ASP A 39 -7.90 -1.72 -4.45
C ASP A 39 -8.12 -3.21 -4.70
N GLY A 40 -9.26 -3.72 -4.27
CA GLY A 40 -9.63 -5.12 -4.42
C GLY A 40 -9.22 -6.04 -3.28
N VAL A 41 -8.54 -5.52 -2.26
CA VAL A 41 -8.22 -6.27 -1.02
C VAL A 41 -8.66 -5.49 0.22
N SER A 42 -8.62 -6.15 1.36
CA SER A 42 -9.00 -5.56 2.65
C SER A 42 -8.18 -4.31 3.01
N VAL A 43 -8.73 -3.47 3.87
CA VAL A 43 -8.10 -2.26 4.38
C VAL A 43 -7.34 -2.57 5.67
N VAL A 44 -6.07 -2.14 5.75
CA VAL A 44 -5.23 -2.34 6.95
C VAL A 44 -4.95 -1.03 7.69
N GLY A 45 -4.97 0.12 7.01
CA GLY A 45 -4.72 1.43 7.62
C GLY A 45 -3.32 1.59 8.25
N ALA A 46 -2.30 0.86 7.80
CA ALA A 46 -0.99 0.78 8.46
C ALA A 46 -0.11 2.03 8.24
N CYS A 47 0.00 2.55 7.02
CA CYS A 47 0.98 3.58 6.67
C CYS A 47 0.65 4.98 7.19
N ARG A 48 -0.58 5.27 7.57
CA ARG A 48 -1.06 6.57 8.07
C ARG A 48 -0.83 7.79 7.17
N LEU A 49 -0.40 7.62 5.94
CA LEU A 49 -0.23 8.72 4.98
C LEU A 49 -1.56 9.32 4.53
N CYS A 50 -2.64 8.53 4.57
CA CYS A 50 -3.98 8.93 4.14
C CYS A 50 -4.77 9.69 5.23
N MET A 51 -4.10 10.25 6.23
CA MET A 51 -4.80 11.03 7.25
C MET A 51 -5.47 12.25 6.64
N VAL A 52 -6.71 12.50 7.07
CA VAL A 52 -7.55 13.64 6.68
C VAL A 52 -8.11 14.30 7.94
N GLU A 53 -8.45 15.58 7.86
CA GLU A 53 -9.15 16.30 8.91
C GLU A 53 -10.65 16.22 8.65
N VAL A 54 -11.42 15.95 9.69
CA VAL A 54 -12.89 15.88 9.61
C VAL A 54 -13.44 16.90 10.58
N ALA A 55 -14.30 17.79 10.11
CA ALA A 55 -14.90 18.83 10.95
C ALA A 55 -15.56 18.23 12.18
N GLY A 56 -15.43 18.90 13.32
CA GLY A 56 -15.94 18.42 14.61
C GLY A 56 -15.10 17.32 15.27
N THR A 57 -13.98 16.87 14.64
CA THR A 57 -13.05 15.90 15.25
C THR A 57 -11.70 16.53 15.55
N PRO A 58 -11.15 16.39 16.78
CA PRO A 58 -9.87 17.02 17.13
C PRO A 58 -8.65 16.33 16.51
N LYS A 59 -8.79 15.07 16.11
CA LYS A 59 -7.70 14.24 15.58
C LYS A 59 -7.96 13.86 14.14
N PRO A 60 -6.94 13.92 13.25
CA PRO A 60 -7.05 13.41 11.90
C PRO A 60 -7.45 11.92 11.88
N ARG A 61 -8.16 11.52 10.85
CA ARG A 61 -8.62 10.14 10.63
C ARG A 61 -8.03 9.52 9.37
N PRO A 62 -7.77 8.21 9.34
CA PRO A 62 -7.27 7.54 8.13
C PRO A 62 -8.40 7.42 7.10
N ALA A 63 -8.32 8.15 5.99
CA ALA A 63 -9.35 8.16 4.95
C ALA A 63 -9.70 6.77 4.42
N CYS A 64 -8.71 5.88 4.28
CA CYS A 64 -8.91 4.51 3.81
C CYS A 64 -9.76 3.62 4.74
N ALA A 65 -9.86 3.99 6.04
CA ALA A 65 -10.58 3.21 7.05
C ALA A 65 -11.71 4.01 7.73
N THR A 66 -11.99 5.23 7.27
CA THR A 66 -13.08 6.05 7.79
C THR A 66 -14.28 5.94 6.86
N PRO A 67 -15.41 5.35 7.31
CA PRO A 67 -16.63 5.32 6.50
C PRO A 67 -17.15 6.73 6.22
N VAL A 68 -17.74 6.95 5.06
CA VAL A 68 -18.45 8.19 4.75
C VAL A 68 -19.69 8.34 5.63
N GLY A 69 -20.02 9.57 6.00
CA GLY A 69 -21.19 9.90 6.82
C GLY A 69 -21.88 11.15 6.29
N GLU A 70 -23.18 11.28 6.58
CA GLU A 70 -23.98 12.41 6.17
C GLU A 70 -23.43 13.72 6.73
N SER A 71 -23.40 14.77 5.87
CA SER A 71 -22.91 16.10 6.22
C SER A 71 -21.46 16.14 6.74
N MET A 72 -20.67 15.10 6.47
CA MET A 72 -19.23 15.08 6.83
C MET A 72 -18.48 16.14 6.01
N ASP A 73 -17.69 16.98 6.66
CA ASP A 73 -16.81 17.94 5.99
C ASP A 73 -15.35 17.54 6.20
N VAL A 74 -14.66 17.27 5.08
CA VAL A 74 -13.35 16.63 5.06
C VAL A 74 -12.34 17.52 4.35
N VAL A 75 -11.19 17.76 4.99
CA VAL A 75 -10.02 18.40 4.40
C VAL A 75 -8.95 17.33 4.18
N THR A 76 -8.55 17.16 2.92
CA THR A 76 -7.56 16.13 2.54
C THR A 76 -6.14 16.67 2.50
N ASP A 77 -5.96 17.98 2.37
CA ASP A 77 -4.66 18.63 2.26
C ASP A 77 -4.62 19.94 3.06
N SER A 78 -3.84 19.96 4.12
CA SER A 78 -3.56 21.12 4.95
C SER A 78 -2.07 21.18 5.31
N PRO A 79 -1.54 22.34 5.76
CA PRO A 79 -0.14 22.42 6.22
C PRO A 79 0.18 21.38 7.29
N ARG A 80 -0.74 21.11 8.22
CA ARG A 80 -0.61 20.09 9.27
C ARG A 80 -0.53 18.68 8.69
N LEU A 81 -1.39 18.34 7.72
CA LEU A 81 -1.39 17.03 7.07
C LEU A 81 -0.15 16.83 6.20
N ARG A 82 0.32 17.87 5.51
CA ARG A 82 1.57 17.80 4.73
C ARG A 82 2.77 17.54 5.62
N GLU A 83 2.88 18.24 6.77
CA GLU A 83 3.96 18.00 7.72
C GLU A 83 3.89 16.59 8.32
N HIS A 84 2.70 16.13 8.71
CA HIS A 84 2.50 14.76 9.17
C HIS A 84 3.00 13.72 8.13
N ARG A 85 2.67 13.91 6.86
CA ARG A 85 3.12 13.03 5.77
C ARG A 85 4.62 13.07 5.57
N ARG A 86 5.26 14.26 5.64
CA ARG A 86 6.71 14.40 5.54
C ARG A 86 7.44 13.63 6.63
N VAL A 87 6.99 13.76 7.87
CA VAL A 87 7.56 13.03 9.01
C VAL A 87 7.45 11.52 8.81
N LEU A 88 6.29 11.02 8.41
CA LEU A 88 6.09 9.58 8.13
C LEU A 88 6.98 9.07 7.00
N LEU A 89 7.13 9.83 5.91
CA LEU A 89 8.02 9.45 4.81
C LEU A 89 9.47 9.37 5.26
N GLN A 90 9.95 10.37 6.04
CA GLN A 90 11.30 10.35 6.59
C GLN A 90 11.53 9.14 7.51
N MET A 91 10.54 8.76 8.34
CA MET A 91 10.61 7.54 9.16
C MET A 91 10.74 6.28 8.29
N LEU A 92 9.94 6.14 7.23
CA LEU A 92 10.02 5.03 6.30
C LEU A 92 11.38 4.94 5.61
N PHE A 93 11.97 6.09 5.26
CA PHE A 93 13.33 6.13 4.70
C PHE A 93 14.40 5.80 5.74
N ALA A 94 14.22 6.19 7.00
CA ALA A 94 15.17 5.88 8.08
C ALA A 94 15.19 4.40 8.47
N GLU A 95 14.04 3.70 8.36
CA GLU A 95 13.94 2.28 8.69
C GLU A 95 14.54 1.36 7.61
N GLY A 96 14.65 1.82 6.36
CA GLY A 96 15.13 1.03 5.23
C GLY A 96 16.44 1.52 4.64
N GLN A 97 17.03 0.71 3.76
CA GLN A 97 18.16 1.10 2.91
C GLN A 97 17.65 1.47 1.52
N HIS A 98 17.01 2.63 1.41
CA HIS A 98 16.41 3.10 0.16
C HIS A 98 17.42 3.79 -0.75
N ILE A 99 18.43 3.04 -1.23
CA ILE A 99 19.39 3.55 -2.22
C ILE A 99 18.71 3.54 -3.60
N CYS A 100 18.02 4.63 -3.92
CA CYS A 100 17.21 4.74 -5.13
C CYS A 100 18.01 4.62 -6.43
N ALA A 101 19.26 5.09 -6.43
CA ALA A 101 20.12 5.09 -7.62
C ALA A 101 20.38 3.68 -8.19
N VAL A 102 20.33 2.65 -7.35
CA VAL A 102 20.57 1.25 -7.76
C VAL A 102 19.33 0.37 -7.57
N CYS A 103 18.15 0.98 -7.45
CA CYS A 103 16.91 0.26 -7.19
C CYS A 103 16.19 -0.07 -8.51
N VAL A 104 15.73 -1.31 -8.66
CA VAL A 104 14.92 -1.74 -9.81
C VAL A 104 13.64 -0.91 -9.99
N ALA A 105 13.10 -0.35 -8.91
CA ALA A 105 11.90 0.48 -8.89
C ALA A 105 12.19 1.99 -9.03
N SER A 106 13.43 2.41 -9.25
CA SER A 106 13.78 3.83 -9.40
C SER A 106 12.93 4.50 -10.49
N GLY A 107 12.35 5.66 -10.19
CA GLY A 107 11.43 6.37 -11.08
C GLY A 107 9.99 5.83 -11.13
N ARG A 108 9.73 4.65 -10.56
CA ARG A 108 8.39 3.99 -10.53
C ARG A 108 7.95 3.58 -9.12
N CYS A 109 8.72 3.95 -8.11
CA CYS A 109 8.45 3.66 -6.70
C CYS A 109 7.44 4.68 -6.12
N GLU A 110 6.35 4.18 -5.54
CA GLU A 110 5.33 5.05 -4.93
C GLU A 110 5.88 5.86 -3.75
N LEU A 111 6.80 5.28 -2.96
CA LEU A 111 7.47 5.99 -1.86
C LEU A 111 8.33 7.15 -2.40
N GLN A 112 9.11 6.91 -3.45
CA GLN A 112 9.95 7.93 -4.10
C GLN A 112 9.09 9.06 -4.69
N SER A 113 7.98 8.71 -5.35
CA SER A 113 7.06 9.68 -5.94
C SER A 113 6.42 10.58 -4.88
N LEU A 114 5.98 10.00 -3.75
CA LEU A 114 5.42 10.76 -2.64
C LEU A 114 6.45 11.65 -1.95
N ALA A 115 7.70 11.20 -1.82
CA ALA A 115 8.77 12.00 -1.26
C ALA A 115 9.03 13.25 -2.13
N ALA A 116 9.10 13.06 -3.45
CA ALA A 116 9.27 14.17 -4.40
C ALA A 116 8.08 15.15 -4.36
N GLU A 117 6.84 14.62 -4.34
CA GLU A 117 5.60 15.41 -4.26
C GLU A 117 5.54 16.28 -2.99
N LEU A 118 6.00 15.76 -1.86
CA LEU A 118 5.95 16.44 -0.57
C LEU A 118 7.25 17.21 -0.22
N GLY A 119 8.22 17.25 -1.12
CA GLY A 119 9.49 17.95 -0.93
C GLY A 119 10.35 17.34 0.19
N VAL A 120 10.35 16.01 0.31
CA VAL A 120 11.26 15.30 1.23
C VAL A 120 12.54 14.96 0.47
N ASP A 121 13.58 15.74 0.69
CA ASP A 121 14.89 15.65 0.04
C ASP A 121 15.98 15.08 0.96
N HIS A 122 15.75 15.06 2.27
CA HIS A 122 16.64 14.50 3.26
C HIS A 122 15.87 13.90 4.46
N VAL A 123 16.58 13.12 5.27
CA VAL A 123 16.03 12.42 6.44
C VAL A 123 16.71 12.91 7.70
N HIS A 124 15.93 13.46 8.64
CA HIS A 124 16.45 13.95 9.91
C HIS A 124 16.58 12.86 10.98
N PHE A 125 15.96 11.69 10.78
CA PHE A 125 16.01 10.59 11.74
C PHE A 125 17.28 9.78 11.58
N THR A 126 17.80 9.27 12.70
CA THR A 126 18.93 8.34 12.68
C THR A 126 18.54 7.06 11.93
N PRO A 127 19.31 6.66 10.90
CA PRO A 127 19.03 5.44 10.16
C PRO A 127 19.02 4.20 11.06
N ALA A 128 17.99 3.37 10.91
CA ALA A 128 17.84 2.13 11.67
C ALA A 128 17.47 0.96 10.74
N PRO A 129 18.30 0.68 9.71
CA PRO A 129 17.97 -0.31 8.68
C PRO A 129 17.85 -1.71 9.27
N THR A 130 17.04 -2.53 8.62
CA THR A 130 16.93 -3.96 8.93
C THR A 130 18.28 -4.66 8.73
N ARG A 131 18.53 -5.69 9.54
CA ARG A 131 19.71 -6.57 9.41
C ARG A 131 19.43 -7.82 8.56
N LEU A 132 18.23 -7.97 8.07
CA LEU A 132 17.83 -9.13 7.26
C LEU A 132 18.53 -9.08 5.89
N THR A 133 18.92 -10.26 5.44
CA THR A 133 19.54 -10.44 4.13
C THR A 133 18.49 -10.57 3.04
N MET A 134 18.88 -10.22 1.80
CA MET A 134 18.04 -10.40 0.62
C MET A 134 17.80 -11.89 0.38
N ASP A 135 16.55 -12.26 0.10
CA ASP A 135 16.17 -13.61 -0.31
C ASP A 135 16.06 -13.70 -1.83
N LEU A 136 16.95 -14.47 -2.44
CA LEU A 136 17.00 -14.75 -3.87
C LEU A 136 16.75 -16.25 -4.17
N SER A 137 16.23 -17.00 -3.22
CA SER A 137 16.00 -18.45 -3.36
C SER A 137 14.95 -18.78 -4.43
N HIS A 138 13.88 -17.96 -4.56
CA HIS A 138 12.82 -18.21 -5.54
C HIS A 138 13.36 -18.13 -6.99
N PRO A 139 13.00 -19.05 -7.92
CA PRO A 139 13.55 -19.08 -9.28
C PRO A 139 13.38 -17.77 -10.07
N ARG A 140 12.22 -17.13 -9.97
CA ARG A 140 11.86 -15.93 -10.74
C ARG A 140 11.97 -14.61 -9.99
N PHE A 141 11.77 -14.63 -8.69
CA PHE A 141 11.59 -13.42 -7.89
C PHE A 141 12.65 -13.26 -6.81
N GLY A 142 12.80 -12.06 -6.31
CA GLY A 142 13.64 -11.73 -5.17
C GLY A 142 12.89 -10.86 -4.14
N TYR A 143 13.29 -10.97 -2.89
CA TYR A 143 12.81 -10.16 -1.79
C TYR A 143 13.98 -9.46 -1.10
N ASP A 144 13.95 -8.14 -1.09
CA ASP A 144 14.89 -7.28 -0.37
C ASP A 144 14.18 -6.65 0.84
N PRO A 145 14.37 -7.21 2.03
CA PRO A 145 13.74 -6.71 3.24
C PRO A 145 14.19 -5.28 3.60
N SER A 146 15.37 -4.87 3.16
CA SER A 146 15.90 -3.53 3.43
C SER A 146 15.11 -2.41 2.74
N ARG A 147 14.32 -2.75 1.73
CA ARG A 147 13.43 -1.83 1.00
C ARG A 147 11.97 -1.98 1.38
N CYS A 148 11.66 -2.91 2.27
CA CYS A 148 10.29 -3.20 2.67
C CYS A 148 9.77 -2.14 3.65
N ILE A 149 8.61 -1.55 3.34
CA ILE A 149 7.92 -0.56 4.17
C ILE A 149 6.76 -1.17 4.98
N LEU A 150 6.70 -2.48 5.10
CA LEU A 150 5.69 -3.23 5.86
C LEU A 150 4.23 -2.84 5.56
N CYS A 151 3.94 -2.44 4.32
CA CYS A 151 2.60 -2.04 3.88
C CYS A 151 1.61 -3.19 3.77
N THR A 152 2.08 -4.43 3.84
CA THR A 152 1.31 -5.69 3.76
C THR A 152 0.48 -5.89 2.49
N ARG A 153 0.68 -5.11 1.42
CA ARG A 153 -0.03 -5.31 0.14
C ARG A 153 0.22 -6.72 -0.43
N CYS A 154 1.46 -7.21 -0.36
CA CYS A 154 1.85 -8.54 -0.83
C CYS A 154 1.16 -9.65 -0.03
N VAL A 155 1.04 -9.52 1.28
CA VAL A 155 0.35 -10.46 2.17
C VAL A 155 -1.11 -10.58 1.76
N ARG A 156 -1.80 -9.45 1.66
CA ARG A 156 -3.23 -9.41 1.27
C ARG A 156 -3.46 -9.85 -0.17
N ALA A 157 -2.62 -9.46 -1.11
CA ALA A 157 -2.72 -9.93 -2.48
C ALA A 157 -2.51 -11.45 -2.59
N CYS A 158 -1.60 -12.03 -1.79
CA CYS A 158 -1.37 -13.46 -1.73
C CYS A 158 -2.54 -14.20 -1.08
N ALA A 159 -3.05 -13.69 0.03
CA ALA A 159 -4.14 -14.34 0.77
C ALA A 159 -5.51 -14.17 0.08
N GLU A 160 -5.88 -12.93 -0.27
CA GLU A 160 -7.25 -12.61 -0.68
C GLU A 160 -7.48 -12.75 -2.19
N VAL A 161 -6.42 -12.58 -3.01
CA VAL A 161 -6.51 -12.65 -4.47
C VAL A 161 -6.00 -13.98 -5.01
N GLU A 162 -4.91 -14.52 -4.48
CA GLU A 162 -4.39 -15.84 -4.89
C GLU A 162 -4.98 -16.98 -4.07
N GLY A 163 -5.19 -16.78 -2.76
CA GLY A 163 -5.60 -17.83 -1.83
C GLY A 163 -4.45 -18.73 -1.38
N ALA A 164 -3.21 -18.34 -1.66
CA ALA A 164 -2.02 -19.15 -1.37
C ALA A 164 -1.47 -18.98 0.05
N PHE A 165 -1.69 -17.80 0.67
CA PHE A 165 -1.24 -17.46 2.03
C PHE A 165 0.27 -17.61 2.29
N THR A 166 1.08 -17.59 1.25
CA THR A 166 2.55 -17.74 1.35
C THR A 166 3.19 -16.65 2.22
N TRP A 167 2.75 -15.40 2.06
CA TRP A 167 3.33 -14.27 2.79
C TRP A 167 2.63 -14.03 4.11
N GLY A 168 3.43 -13.91 5.17
CA GLY A 168 3.02 -13.51 6.51
C GLY A 168 3.87 -12.37 7.07
N VAL A 169 3.52 -11.91 8.27
CA VAL A 169 4.29 -10.94 9.05
C VAL A 169 4.73 -11.63 10.34
N ALA A 170 6.03 -11.59 10.61
CA ALA A 170 6.62 -12.11 11.84
C ALA A 170 7.32 -10.99 12.62
N GLY A 171 7.67 -11.28 13.88
CA GLY A 171 8.30 -10.33 14.77
C GLY A 171 7.34 -9.27 15.32
N ARG A 172 7.91 -8.30 16.04
CA ARG A 172 7.16 -7.17 16.61
C ARG A 172 8.05 -5.95 16.76
N GLY A 173 7.44 -4.77 16.73
CA GLY A 173 8.17 -3.50 16.82
C GLY A 173 9.23 -3.41 15.70
N ARG A 174 10.44 -3.12 16.06
CA ARG A 174 11.58 -2.98 15.13
C ARG A 174 11.91 -4.27 14.37
N ASP A 175 11.64 -5.42 14.96
CA ASP A 175 11.95 -6.72 14.37
C ASP A 175 10.81 -7.27 13.49
N THR A 176 9.80 -6.45 13.23
CA THR A 176 8.71 -6.82 12.32
C THR A 176 9.24 -6.97 10.90
N HIS A 177 8.93 -8.09 10.26
CA HIS A 177 9.36 -8.38 8.88
C HIS A 177 8.41 -9.32 8.17
N LEU A 178 8.54 -9.40 6.85
CA LEU A 178 7.80 -10.38 6.05
C LEU A 178 8.52 -11.73 6.08
N VAL A 179 7.73 -12.79 6.12
CA VAL A 179 8.19 -14.17 6.01
C VAL A 179 7.38 -14.93 4.97
N ALA A 180 8.03 -15.87 4.28
CA ALA A 180 7.34 -16.83 3.43
C ALA A 180 7.06 -18.10 4.26
N ASP A 181 5.86 -18.66 4.15
CA ASP A 181 5.36 -19.76 4.95
C ASP A 181 5.69 -19.58 6.46
N LEU A 182 6.41 -20.48 7.08
CA LEU A 182 6.84 -20.40 8.49
C LEU A 182 8.26 -19.81 8.67
N GLY A 183 8.71 -18.97 7.75
CA GLY A 183 10.04 -18.35 7.79
C GLY A 183 11.09 -19.11 6.99
N GLN A 184 10.66 -19.94 6.05
CA GLN A 184 11.55 -20.61 5.10
C GLN A 184 12.02 -19.64 3.99
N PRO A 185 13.12 -19.96 3.28
CA PRO A 185 13.47 -19.26 2.06
C PRO A 185 12.29 -19.27 1.06
N TRP A 186 12.03 -18.16 0.38
CA TRP A 186 10.86 -18.05 -0.52
C TRP A 186 10.82 -19.13 -1.61
N GLY A 187 11.99 -19.55 -2.11
CA GLY A 187 12.08 -20.63 -3.11
C GLY A 187 11.72 -22.02 -2.59
N GLU A 188 11.67 -22.18 -1.27
CA GLU A 188 11.28 -23.44 -0.60
C GLU A 188 9.84 -23.41 -0.09
N ALA A 189 9.13 -22.28 -0.26
CA ALA A 189 7.76 -22.12 0.18
C ALA A 189 6.80 -22.93 -0.69
N GLU A 190 6.31 -24.05 -0.17
CA GLU A 190 5.41 -24.98 -0.89
C GLU A 190 4.07 -24.35 -1.25
N SER A 191 3.60 -23.37 -0.45
CA SER A 191 2.37 -22.63 -0.73
C SER A 191 2.48 -21.68 -1.91
N CYS A 192 3.70 -21.36 -2.38
CA CYS A 192 3.91 -20.34 -3.42
C CYS A 192 3.53 -20.86 -4.81
N THR A 193 2.52 -20.24 -5.42
CA THR A 193 2.07 -20.54 -6.79
C THR A 193 2.90 -19.86 -7.89
N SER A 194 3.93 -19.10 -7.54
CA SER A 194 4.76 -18.31 -8.47
C SER A 194 3.96 -17.32 -9.35
N CYS A 195 2.79 -16.87 -8.91
CA CYS A 195 1.86 -16.03 -9.69
C CYS A 195 2.32 -14.57 -9.89
N GLY A 196 3.28 -14.07 -9.09
CA GLY A 196 3.82 -12.71 -9.18
C GLY A 196 2.89 -11.59 -8.68
N LYS A 197 1.69 -11.89 -8.14
CA LYS A 197 0.74 -10.87 -7.65
C LYS A 197 1.32 -10.04 -6.49
N CYS A 198 2.10 -10.67 -5.61
CA CYS A 198 2.81 -9.99 -4.52
C CYS A 198 3.86 -8.99 -5.04
N VAL A 199 4.58 -9.34 -6.10
CA VAL A 199 5.54 -8.46 -6.78
C VAL A 199 4.81 -7.27 -7.42
N SER A 200 3.71 -7.52 -8.13
CA SER A 200 2.90 -6.47 -8.75
C SER A 200 2.22 -5.55 -7.73
N ALA A 201 1.87 -6.06 -6.54
CA ALA A 201 1.24 -5.29 -5.47
C ALA A 201 2.23 -4.43 -4.68
N CYS A 202 3.54 -4.73 -4.72
CA CYS A 202 4.54 -4.03 -3.92
C CYS A 202 4.71 -2.58 -4.40
N PRO A 203 4.52 -1.56 -3.55
CA PRO A 203 4.62 -0.15 -3.95
C PRO A 203 6.07 0.35 -4.08
N VAL A 204 7.03 -0.46 -3.61
CA VAL A 204 8.46 -0.15 -3.59
C VAL A 204 9.26 -1.26 -4.28
N GLY A 205 10.59 -1.19 -4.28
CA GLY A 205 11.46 -2.20 -4.88
C GLY A 205 11.78 -3.40 -3.98
N ALA A 206 10.97 -3.69 -2.95
CA ALA A 206 11.24 -4.78 -2.02
C ALA A 206 11.00 -6.16 -2.63
N LEU A 207 9.89 -6.33 -3.37
CA LEU A 207 9.63 -7.54 -4.15
C LEU A 207 9.83 -7.21 -5.63
N PHE A 208 10.60 -8.03 -6.32
CA PHE A 208 11.00 -7.76 -7.71
C PHE A 208 11.18 -9.05 -8.51
N GLU A 209 11.15 -8.93 -9.83
CA GLU A 209 11.46 -10.00 -10.76
C GLU A 209 12.97 -10.01 -11.02
N LYS A 210 13.61 -11.17 -10.96
CA LYS A 210 15.03 -11.33 -11.24
C LYS A 210 15.33 -11.01 -12.71
N GLY A 211 16.52 -10.50 -12.99
CA GLY A 211 16.91 -10.05 -14.32
C GLY A 211 16.41 -8.64 -14.69
N THR A 212 15.66 -7.98 -13.81
CA THR A 212 15.25 -6.59 -14.00
C THR A 212 16.40 -5.66 -13.61
N SER A 213 16.78 -4.77 -14.50
CA SER A 213 17.79 -3.74 -14.24
C SER A 213 17.24 -2.57 -13.42
N VAL A 214 18.13 -1.64 -13.05
CA VAL A 214 17.75 -0.41 -12.33
C VAL A 214 16.72 0.39 -13.15
N GLY A 215 15.60 0.75 -12.51
CA GLY A 215 14.54 1.55 -13.12
C GLY A 215 13.67 0.82 -14.14
N GLU A 216 13.92 -0.45 -14.45
CA GLU A 216 13.16 -1.21 -15.46
C GLU A 216 11.93 -1.94 -14.93
N ARG A 217 11.75 -1.98 -13.61
CA ARG A 217 10.61 -2.67 -13.02
C ARG A 217 9.28 -2.11 -13.54
N GLU A 218 8.52 -2.96 -14.21
CA GLU A 218 7.13 -2.66 -14.56
C GLU A 218 6.18 -3.14 -13.48
N VAL A 219 5.21 -2.30 -13.14
CA VAL A 219 4.14 -2.64 -12.21
C VAL A 219 2.82 -2.49 -12.95
N PRO A 220 2.11 -3.59 -13.25
CA PRO A 220 0.78 -3.52 -13.85
C PRO A 220 -0.20 -2.94 -12.83
N ARG A 221 -0.31 -1.62 -12.80
CA ARG A 221 -1.23 -0.90 -11.92
C ARG A 221 -2.66 -1.36 -12.19
N GLY A 222 -3.40 -1.63 -11.14
CA GLY A 222 -4.78 -2.12 -11.26
C GLY A 222 -4.93 -3.62 -11.52
N LEU A 223 -3.85 -4.42 -11.61
CA LEU A 223 -3.95 -5.88 -11.79
C LEU A 223 -4.80 -6.51 -10.69
N VAL A 224 -4.51 -6.19 -9.44
CA VAL A 224 -5.22 -6.77 -8.29
C VAL A 224 -6.70 -6.41 -8.29
N SER A 225 -7.03 -5.13 -8.48
CA SER A 225 -8.43 -4.68 -8.54
C SER A 225 -9.20 -5.31 -9.70
N THR A 226 -8.55 -5.47 -10.88
CA THR A 226 -9.14 -6.14 -12.03
C THR A 226 -9.45 -7.61 -11.76
N LEU A 227 -8.50 -8.34 -11.16
CA LEU A 227 -8.69 -9.75 -10.82
C LEU A 227 -9.80 -9.95 -9.79
N THR A 228 -9.86 -9.08 -8.77
CA THR A 228 -10.91 -9.12 -7.75
C THR A 228 -12.29 -8.82 -8.35
N ALA A 229 -12.38 -7.83 -9.24
CA ALA A 229 -13.63 -7.51 -9.92
C ALA A 229 -14.12 -8.66 -10.81
N ARG A 230 -13.22 -9.36 -11.48
CA ARG A 230 -13.58 -10.56 -12.30
C ARG A 230 -14.14 -11.67 -11.40
N ARG A 231 -13.48 -12.02 -10.31
CA ARG A 231 -13.95 -13.05 -9.36
C ARG A 231 -15.33 -12.73 -8.81
N ARG A 232 -15.59 -11.48 -8.39
CA ARG A 232 -16.92 -11.07 -7.90
C ARG A 232 -18.01 -11.25 -8.95
N ARG A 233 -17.73 -10.99 -10.24
CA ARG A 233 -18.68 -11.20 -11.35
C ARG A 233 -18.93 -12.69 -11.60
N GLU A 234 -17.90 -13.53 -11.51
CA GLU A 234 -18.01 -14.99 -11.67
C GLU A 234 -18.86 -15.59 -10.54
N SER A 235 -18.55 -15.25 -9.27
CA SER A 235 -19.34 -15.71 -8.11
C SER A 235 -20.81 -15.28 -8.18
N ALA A 236 -21.09 -14.04 -8.61
CA ALA A 236 -22.45 -13.55 -8.79
C ALA A 236 -23.22 -14.31 -9.89
N ARG A 237 -22.54 -14.77 -10.94
CA ARG A 237 -23.15 -15.61 -12.01
C ARG A 237 -23.42 -17.05 -11.55
N GLU A 238 -22.62 -17.59 -10.65
CA GLU A 238 -22.82 -18.93 -10.08
C GLU A 238 -24.01 -18.97 -9.12
N VAL A 239 -24.23 -17.92 -8.35
CA VAL A 239 -25.39 -17.82 -7.43
C VAL A 239 -26.72 -17.63 -8.17
N LEU A 240 -26.69 -17.15 -9.43
CA LEU A 240 -27.88 -16.94 -10.26
C LEU A 240 -28.22 -18.13 -11.19
N LYS A 241 -27.46 -19.23 -11.10
CA LYS A 241 -27.75 -20.52 -11.76
C LYS A 241 -28.36 -21.51 -10.78
#